data_d7471694ef59694cee881203b388cb96
#
_entry.id   d7471694ef59694cee881203b388cb96
#
_cell.length_a   1.000
_cell.length_b   1.000
_cell.length_c   1.000
_cell.angle_alpha   90.00
_cell.angle_beta   90.00
_cell.angle_gamma   90.00
#
_symmetry.space_group_name_H-M   'P 1'
#
loop_
_entity.id
_entity.type
_entity.pdbx_description
1 polymer ?
#
loop_
_entity_poly.entity_id
_entity_poly.type
_entity_poly.pdbx_seq_one_letter_code
_entity_poly.pdbx_strand_id
1 'polypeptide(L)'
;MKKISKLLLALSFVLSVTTSAFAVTVVSWGGAYTESQKLGYGDPTAAKLGIPVNWVDYTGGLSEIKAQKEAGKITWDIIDVYAKDTIIGCDEGIFHEFDFDKDFAPAPDGTPASQDFFTSMPSKCA
;
A
#
# COMPACT_ATOMS: atom_id res chain seq x y z
N MET A 1 8.56 2.97 70.52
CA MET A 1 9.45 2.55 69.40
C MET A 1 8.55 2.25 68.19
N LYS A 2 8.47 3.18 67.23
CA LYS A 2 7.56 3.10 66.09
C LYS A 2 8.29 2.44 64.92
N LYS A 3 7.81 1.28 64.45
CA LYS A 3 8.30 0.61 63.26
C LYS A 3 7.72 1.30 62.01
N ILE A 4 8.55 1.97 61.26
CA ILE A 4 8.20 2.59 59.97
C ILE A 4 8.24 1.48 58.91
N SER A 5 7.05 1.08 58.44
CA SER A 5 6.88 0.13 57.34
C SER A 5 7.22 0.89 56.05
N LYS A 6 8.31 0.49 55.38
CA LYS A 6 8.69 1.01 54.05
C LYS A 6 7.80 0.35 53.01
N LEU A 7 6.78 1.07 52.55
CA LEU A 7 5.97 0.69 51.40
C LEU A 7 6.74 0.99 50.13
N LEU A 8 7.34 -0.02 49.52
CA LEU A 8 7.96 0.06 48.22
C LEU A 8 6.87 0.11 47.15
N LEU A 9 6.59 1.32 46.65
CA LEU A 9 5.75 1.52 45.48
C LEU A 9 6.57 1.14 44.23
N ALA A 10 6.42 -0.07 43.73
CA ALA A 10 6.95 -0.49 42.45
C ALA A 10 6.11 0.18 41.35
N LEU A 11 6.59 1.29 40.82
CA LEU A 11 6.04 1.96 39.65
C LEU A 11 6.38 1.14 38.42
N SER A 12 5.48 0.22 38.04
CA SER A 12 5.59 -0.53 36.78
C SER A 12 5.34 0.42 35.61
N PHE A 13 6.42 0.91 35.01
CA PHE A 13 6.37 1.68 33.78
C PHE A 13 6.09 0.70 32.63
N VAL A 14 4.82 0.55 32.27
CA VAL A 14 4.41 -0.20 31.07
C VAL A 14 4.84 0.61 29.86
N LEU A 15 5.94 0.22 29.25
CA LEU A 15 6.41 0.78 27.98
C LEU A 15 5.45 0.31 26.89
N SER A 16 4.44 1.12 26.59
CA SER A 16 3.55 0.89 25.46
C SER A 16 4.34 1.09 24.18
N VAL A 17 4.81 0.00 23.57
CA VAL A 17 5.38 0.03 22.23
C VAL A 17 4.22 0.27 21.27
N THR A 18 4.02 1.53 20.90
CA THR A 18 3.14 1.87 19.78
C THR A 18 3.81 1.43 18.49
N THR A 19 3.45 0.27 17.98
CA THR A 19 3.78 -0.10 16.60
C THR A 19 3.05 0.89 15.70
N SER A 20 3.80 1.83 15.09
CA SER A 20 3.26 2.64 14.01
C SER A 20 2.92 1.68 12.87
N ALA A 21 1.64 1.38 12.70
CA ALA A 21 1.19 0.68 11.51
C ALA A 21 1.51 1.58 10.31
N PHE A 22 2.33 1.11 9.37
CA PHE A 22 2.54 1.82 8.11
C PHE A 22 1.21 1.85 7.36
N ALA A 23 0.73 3.06 7.07
CA ALA A 23 -0.44 3.25 6.23
C ALA A 23 -0.02 3.12 4.76
N VAL A 24 -0.80 2.39 3.98
CA VAL A 24 -0.62 2.33 2.51
C VAL A 24 -1.37 3.48 1.88
N THR A 25 -0.72 4.23 1.02
CA THR A 25 -1.34 5.32 0.25
C THR A 25 -1.72 4.83 -1.15
N VAL A 26 -3.01 4.79 -1.42
CA VAL A 26 -3.58 4.42 -2.72
C VAL A 26 -4.07 5.67 -3.44
N VAL A 27 -3.63 5.84 -4.67
CA VAL A 27 -3.94 7.01 -5.48
C VAL A 27 -4.83 6.61 -6.64
N SER A 28 -5.94 7.30 -6.81
CA SER A 28 -6.96 6.97 -7.80
C SER A 28 -7.57 8.21 -8.45
N TRP A 29 -8.50 8.00 -9.38
CA TRP A 29 -9.09 9.04 -10.24
C TRP A 29 -10.15 9.92 -9.55
N GLY A 30 -10.50 9.63 -8.30
CA GLY A 30 -11.48 10.40 -7.54
C GLY A 30 -12.94 10.03 -7.79
N GLY A 31 -13.82 10.70 -7.03
CA GLY A 31 -15.26 10.57 -7.15
C GLY A 31 -15.79 9.14 -7.01
N ALA A 32 -16.79 8.80 -7.80
CA ALA A 32 -17.45 7.50 -7.75
C ALA A 32 -16.50 6.33 -8.08
N TYR A 33 -15.45 6.59 -8.86
CA TYR A 33 -14.46 5.58 -9.19
C TYR A 33 -13.66 5.16 -7.94
N THR A 34 -13.08 6.11 -7.24
CA THR A 34 -12.37 5.85 -5.96
C THR A 34 -13.30 5.22 -4.93
N GLU A 35 -14.53 5.69 -4.80
CA GLU A 35 -15.50 5.10 -3.86
C GLU A 35 -15.84 3.65 -4.20
N SER A 36 -15.96 3.29 -5.48
CA SER A 36 -16.18 1.90 -5.89
C SER A 36 -15.01 0.99 -5.52
N GLN A 37 -13.78 1.48 -5.62
CA GLN A 37 -12.58 0.75 -5.23
C GLN A 37 -12.49 0.56 -3.71
N LYS A 38 -12.78 1.62 -2.95
CA LYS A 38 -12.85 1.54 -1.48
C LYS A 38 -13.82 0.45 -1.04
N LEU A 39 -15.05 0.51 -1.51
CA LEU A 39 -16.11 -0.42 -1.13
C LEU A 39 -15.86 -1.85 -1.66
N GLY A 40 -15.34 -1.97 -2.88
CA GLY A 40 -15.18 -3.27 -3.55
C GLY A 40 -14.04 -4.10 -2.98
N TYR A 41 -12.89 -3.48 -2.70
CA TYR A 41 -11.71 -4.22 -2.25
C TYR A 41 -10.83 -3.48 -1.25
N GLY A 42 -10.77 -2.14 -1.27
CA GLY A 42 -9.86 -1.37 -0.43
C GLY A 42 -10.15 -1.54 1.06
N ASP A 43 -11.34 -1.15 1.50
CA ASP A 43 -11.73 -1.23 2.91
C ASP A 43 -11.82 -2.66 3.43
N PRO A 44 -12.40 -3.64 2.68
CA PRO A 44 -12.37 -5.04 3.09
C PRO A 44 -10.96 -5.59 3.27
N THR A 45 -10.03 -5.23 2.37
CA THR A 45 -8.64 -5.68 2.45
C THR A 45 -7.90 -5.02 3.61
N ALA A 46 -8.07 -3.71 3.79
CA ALA A 46 -7.51 -2.97 4.91
C ALA A 46 -7.94 -3.56 6.26
N ALA A 47 -9.24 -3.84 6.40
CA ALA A 47 -9.79 -4.46 7.60
C ALA A 47 -9.24 -5.87 7.85
N LYS A 48 -9.12 -6.68 6.79
CA LYS A 48 -8.58 -8.06 6.87
C LYS A 48 -7.12 -8.09 7.29
N LEU A 49 -6.32 -7.15 6.78
CA LEU A 49 -4.88 -7.09 7.02
C LEU A 49 -4.51 -6.25 8.25
N GLY A 50 -5.43 -5.46 8.79
CA GLY A 50 -5.16 -4.51 9.87
C GLY A 50 -4.23 -3.37 9.45
N ILE A 51 -4.22 -3.02 8.16
CA ILE A 51 -3.37 -1.99 7.58
C ILE A 51 -4.23 -0.76 7.25
N PRO A 52 -3.95 0.43 7.81
CA PRO A 52 -4.63 1.66 7.40
C PRO A 52 -4.36 1.98 5.93
N VAL A 53 -5.38 2.40 5.19
CA VAL A 53 -5.26 2.85 3.80
C VAL A 53 -5.64 4.31 3.70
N ASN A 54 -4.74 5.12 3.14
CA ASN A 54 -4.99 6.50 2.78
C ASN A 54 -5.33 6.56 1.29
N TRP A 55 -6.42 7.25 0.96
CA TRP A 55 -6.83 7.45 -0.42
C TRP A 55 -6.53 8.88 -0.86
N VAL A 56 -5.93 9.02 -2.03
CA VAL A 56 -5.59 10.32 -2.64
C VAL A 56 -6.16 10.34 -4.05
N ASP A 57 -6.86 11.41 -4.39
CA ASP A 57 -7.35 11.63 -5.74
C ASP A 57 -6.31 12.41 -6.55
N TYR A 58 -6.12 12.03 -7.83
CA TYR A 58 -5.25 12.74 -8.75
C TYR A 58 -5.86 12.79 -10.17
N THR A 59 -5.27 13.57 -11.04
CA THR A 59 -5.80 13.84 -12.38
C THR A 59 -5.12 13.05 -13.50
N GLY A 60 -4.23 12.12 -13.14
CA GLY A 60 -3.51 11.28 -14.09
C GLY A 60 -2.15 11.82 -14.53
N GLY A 61 -1.43 10.97 -15.28
CA GLY A 61 -0.11 11.24 -15.81
C GLY A 61 1.03 10.92 -14.85
N LEU A 62 2.27 11.07 -15.33
CA LEU A 62 3.48 10.66 -14.58
C LEU A 62 4.21 11.81 -13.89
N SER A 63 3.81 13.06 -14.10
CA SER A 63 4.60 14.22 -13.68
C SER A 63 4.81 14.28 -12.17
N GLU A 64 3.75 14.05 -11.37
CA GLU A 64 3.84 14.09 -9.92
C GLU A 64 4.64 12.92 -9.36
N ILE A 65 4.48 11.75 -9.96
CA ILE A 65 5.23 10.54 -9.57
C ILE A 65 6.73 10.75 -9.85
N LYS A 66 7.07 11.30 -11.03
CA LYS A 66 8.44 11.66 -11.38
C LYS A 66 9.04 12.66 -10.39
N ALA A 67 8.29 13.70 -10.03
CA ALA A 67 8.73 14.70 -9.06
C ALA A 67 9.01 14.09 -7.69
N GLN A 68 8.17 13.17 -7.21
CA GLN A 68 8.41 12.46 -5.94
C GLN A 68 9.68 11.61 -6.01
N LYS A 69 9.90 10.91 -7.12
CA LYS A 69 11.10 10.09 -7.34
C LYS A 69 12.36 10.94 -7.37
N GLU A 70 12.36 12.02 -8.15
CA GLU A 70 13.47 12.96 -8.24
C GLU A 70 13.82 13.61 -6.90
N ALA A 71 12.78 13.92 -6.10
CA ALA A 71 12.97 14.44 -4.75
C ALA A 71 13.45 13.38 -3.73
N GLY A 72 13.49 12.11 -4.11
CA GLY A 72 13.82 11.00 -3.20
C GLY A 72 12.79 10.82 -2.07
N LYS A 73 11.57 11.30 -2.27
CA LYS A 73 10.49 11.27 -1.28
C LYS A 73 9.23 10.69 -1.90
N ILE A 74 9.11 9.38 -1.88
CA ILE A 74 7.92 8.67 -2.34
C ILE A 74 6.89 8.67 -1.21
N THR A 75 5.67 9.12 -1.51
CA THR A 75 4.53 9.16 -0.58
C THR A 75 3.31 8.39 -1.10
N TRP A 76 3.38 7.90 -2.32
CA TRP A 76 2.35 7.12 -3.00
C TRP A 76 2.83 5.69 -3.19
N ASP A 77 2.12 4.73 -2.62
CA ASP A 77 2.52 3.32 -2.65
C ASP A 77 1.89 2.58 -3.83
N ILE A 78 0.62 2.85 -4.10
CA ILE A 78 -0.14 2.24 -5.20
C ILE A 78 -0.83 3.34 -5.98
N ILE A 79 -0.83 3.25 -7.29
CA ILE A 79 -1.44 4.28 -8.13
C ILE A 79 -2.14 3.66 -9.35
N ASP A 80 -3.34 4.15 -9.63
CA ASP A 80 -4.05 3.88 -10.88
C ASP A 80 -3.48 4.75 -12.00
N VAL A 81 -3.05 4.12 -13.08
CA VAL A 81 -2.52 4.82 -14.26
C VAL A 81 -3.14 4.28 -15.54
N TYR A 82 -3.09 5.05 -16.62
CA TYR A 82 -3.43 4.52 -17.93
C TYR A 82 -2.39 3.50 -18.40
N ALA A 83 -2.81 2.50 -19.18
CA ALA A 83 -1.92 1.48 -19.72
C ALA A 83 -0.68 2.07 -20.43
N LYS A 84 -0.84 3.17 -21.16
CA LYS A 84 0.29 3.88 -21.79
C LYS A 84 1.30 4.40 -20.76
N ASP A 85 0.81 4.92 -19.64
CA ASP A 85 1.64 5.47 -18.58
C ASP A 85 2.33 4.36 -17.78
N THR A 86 1.69 3.18 -17.67
CA THR A 86 2.33 1.98 -17.10
C THR A 86 3.57 1.59 -17.91
N ILE A 87 3.46 1.52 -19.23
CA ILE A 87 4.59 1.16 -20.10
C ILE A 87 5.72 2.17 -19.95
N ILE A 88 5.39 3.47 -20.09
CA ILE A 88 6.39 4.54 -19.98
C ILE A 88 7.05 4.54 -18.60
N GLY A 89 6.24 4.45 -17.52
CA GLY A 89 6.75 4.47 -16.16
C GLY A 89 7.58 3.24 -15.80
N CYS A 90 7.28 2.09 -16.41
CA CYS A 90 8.09 0.87 -16.30
C CYS A 90 9.44 1.04 -16.99
N ASP A 91 9.45 1.50 -18.25
CA ASP A 91 10.66 1.70 -19.04
C ASP A 91 11.60 2.75 -18.43
N GLU A 92 11.04 3.78 -17.81
CA GLU A 92 11.80 4.82 -17.09
C GLU A 92 12.18 4.39 -15.66
N GLY A 93 11.82 3.18 -15.24
CA GLY A 93 12.08 2.66 -13.90
C GLY A 93 11.39 3.46 -12.80
N ILE A 94 10.24 4.07 -13.08
CA ILE A 94 9.42 4.81 -12.11
C ILE A 94 8.65 3.84 -11.24
N PHE A 95 8.09 2.80 -11.86
CA PHE A 95 7.31 1.78 -11.19
C PHE A 95 8.17 0.58 -10.82
N HIS A 96 7.70 -0.14 -9.80
CA HIS A 96 8.29 -1.41 -9.40
C HIS A 96 7.96 -2.50 -10.43
N GLU A 97 8.95 -3.30 -10.79
CA GLU A 97 8.76 -4.48 -11.60
C GLU A 97 8.37 -5.66 -10.72
N PHE A 98 7.32 -6.39 -11.12
CA PHE A 98 6.85 -7.58 -10.41
C PHE A 98 7.36 -8.87 -11.07
N ASP A 99 7.75 -9.81 -10.24
CA ASP A 99 7.77 -11.22 -10.59
C ASP A 99 6.42 -11.81 -10.17
N PHE A 100 5.46 -11.88 -11.12
CA PHE A 100 4.07 -12.19 -10.80
C PHE A 100 3.90 -13.50 -10.06
N ASP A 101 4.65 -14.54 -10.40
CA ASP A 101 4.52 -15.86 -9.78
C ASP A 101 5.18 -15.94 -8.40
N LYS A 102 6.04 -15.00 -8.08
CA LYS A 102 6.71 -14.90 -6.78
C LYS A 102 6.03 -13.90 -5.85
N ASP A 103 5.61 -12.77 -6.40
CA ASP A 103 5.10 -11.64 -5.64
C ASP A 103 3.59 -11.72 -5.37
N PHE A 104 2.86 -12.52 -6.17
CA PHE A 104 1.42 -12.71 -6.03
C PHE A 104 1.04 -14.18 -5.80
N ALA A 105 -0.05 -14.38 -5.07
CA ALA A 105 -0.60 -15.72 -4.88
C ALA A 105 -1.21 -16.26 -6.18
N PRO A 106 -1.14 -17.58 -6.44
CA PRO A 106 -1.84 -18.18 -7.56
C PRO A 106 -3.36 -18.07 -7.37
N ALA A 107 -4.10 -18.23 -8.46
CA ALA A 107 -5.56 -18.34 -8.43
C ALA A 107 -6.01 -19.53 -7.57
N PRO A 108 -7.28 -19.55 -7.08
CA PRO A 108 -7.81 -20.64 -6.26
C PRO A 108 -7.74 -22.02 -6.89
N ASP A 109 -7.72 -22.11 -8.21
CA ASP A 109 -7.59 -23.35 -8.98
C ASP A 109 -6.12 -23.78 -9.21
N GLY A 110 -5.16 -23.00 -8.73
CA GLY A 110 -3.74 -23.25 -8.86
C GLY A 110 -3.11 -22.63 -10.12
N THR A 111 -3.86 -21.87 -10.92
CA THR A 111 -3.30 -21.14 -12.07
C THR A 111 -2.26 -20.13 -11.57
N PRO A 112 -1.02 -20.12 -12.11
CA PRO A 112 0.00 -19.15 -11.74
C PRO A 112 -0.46 -17.71 -11.97
N ALA A 113 -0.06 -16.79 -11.09
CA ALA A 113 -0.46 -15.38 -11.19
C ALA A 113 -0.10 -14.74 -12.53
N SER A 114 1.03 -15.13 -13.14
CA SER A 114 1.44 -14.67 -14.48
C SER A 114 0.50 -15.09 -15.62
N GLN A 115 -0.41 -16.04 -15.37
CA GLN A 115 -1.36 -16.59 -16.35
C GLN A 115 -2.81 -16.26 -16.01
N ASP A 116 -3.09 -15.73 -14.81
CA ASP A 116 -4.43 -15.42 -14.31
C ASP A 116 -4.84 -13.98 -14.63
N PHE A 117 -4.76 -13.61 -15.91
CA PHE A 117 -5.21 -12.33 -16.40
C PHE A 117 -6.30 -12.48 -17.45
N PHE A 118 -7.32 -11.66 -17.32
CA PHE A 118 -8.43 -11.65 -18.27
C PHE A 118 -8.01 -11.12 -19.65
N THR A 119 -7.05 -10.23 -19.70
CA THR A 119 -6.42 -9.69 -20.89
C THR A 119 -4.90 -9.65 -20.71
N SER A 120 -4.17 -9.53 -21.81
CA SER A 120 -2.71 -9.42 -21.75
C SER A 120 -2.28 -8.25 -20.88
N MET A 121 -1.29 -8.48 -20.04
CA MET A 121 -0.66 -7.42 -19.27
C MET A 121 0.10 -6.47 -20.20
N PRO A 122 -0.08 -5.16 -20.04
CA PRO A 122 0.65 -4.19 -20.83
C PRO A 122 2.13 -4.10 -20.44
N SER A 123 2.47 -4.44 -19.20
CA SER A 123 3.84 -4.34 -18.69
C SER A 123 4.04 -5.20 -17.46
N LYS A 124 5.30 -5.50 -17.15
CA LYS A 124 5.70 -6.20 -15.91
C LYS A 124 5.59 -5.34 -14.64
N CYS A 125 5.24 -4.08 -14.76
CA CYS A 125 5.05 -3.16 -13.64
C CYS A 125 3.56 -2.96 -13.26
N ALA A 126 2.61 -3.66 -13.89
CA ALA A 126 1.18 -3.51 -13.62
C ALA A 126 0.40 -4.76 -13.94
#